data_fe13fa95b6e782d9007ef3b5b717ca1e
#
_entry.id   fe13fa95b6e782d9007ef3b5b717ca1e
#
_cell.length_a   1.000
_cell.length_b   1.000
_cell.length_c   1.000
_cell.angle_alpha   90.00
_cell.angle_beta   90.00
_cell.angle_gamma   90.00
#
_symmetry.space_group_name_H-M   'P 1'
#
loop_
_entity.id
_entity.type
_entity.pdbx_description
1 polymer ?
#
loop_
_entity_poly.entity_id
_entity_poly.type
_entity_poly.pdbx_seq_one_letter_code
_entity_poly.pdbx_strand_id
1 'polypeptide(L)'
;MLLHGNLMCWRQFEDVIPLLEKTYRVYAVSFDGFDGTGETTYTTAQEQAGKLETYITENCGGQLDILFAESLGCGPAILLKASPRVQIDRMILSGAEYLDFGILNKLLLKIMPQKQYRTAREKSMPTWALRFVGQTEQGMKIMLNRIPDHVSPESIRATWAVWLYLYRIPLPPQPDAQVACWYGEKEGHMKKAIQKLRKVYPRLTICCFPGFGHGEIINHPALLVSELER
;
A
#
# COMPACT_ATOMS: atom_id res chain seq x y z
N MET A 1 0.73 -12.89 0.02
CA MET A 1 0.78 -11.94 1.15
C MET A 1 0.10 -10.63 0.76
N LEU A 2 -0.62 -9.97 1.70
CA LEU A 2 -1.38 -8.74 1.48
C LEU A 2 -0.85 -7.64 2.40
N LEU A 3 -0.44 -6.49 1.83
CA LEU A 3 0.08 -5.33 2.55
C LEU A 3 -0.88 -4.15 2.37
N HIS A 4 -1.36 -3.62 3.50
CA HIS A 4 -2.40 -2.60 3.51
C HIS A 4 -1.92 -1.19 3.17
N GLY A 5 -2.87 -0.32 2.84
CA GLY A 5 -2.69 1.10 2.63
C GLY A 5 -2.57 1.91 3.93
N ASN A 6 -2.34 3.21 3.79
CA ASN A 6 -2.22 4.10 4.93
C ASN A 6 -3.52 4.20 5.73
N LEU A 7 -3.41 4.34 7.05
CA LEU A 7 -4.50 4.29 8.03
C LEU A 7 -5.23 2.95 8.15
N MET A 8 -4.85 1.94 7.36
CA MET A 8 -5.49 0.63 7.37
C MET A 8 -4.71 -0.37 8.22
N CYS A 9 -5.26 -1.57 8.34
CA CYS A 9 -4.64 -2.77 8.89
C CYS A 9 -5.06 -3.97 8.01
N TRP A 10 -4.77 -5.20 8.44
CA TRP A 10 -5.19 -6.41 7.73
C TRP A 10 -6.70 -6.43 7.38
N ARG A 11 -7.54 -5.77 8.18
CA ARG A 11 -8.98 -5.66 7.95
C ARG A 11 -9.35 -4.95 6.65
N GLN A 12 -8.42 -4.24 6.02
CA GLN A 12 -8.64 -3.73 4.67
C GLN A 12 -9.04 -4.83 3.69
N PHE A 13 -8.57 -6.05 3.94
CA PHE A 13 -8.77 -7.20 3.08
C PHE A 13 -9.79 -8.21 3.63
N GLU A 14 -10.55 -7.87 4.67
CA GLU A 14 -11.44 -8.84 5.34
C GLU A 14 -12.48 -9.48 4.41
N ASP A 15 -12.96 -8.76 3.38
CA ASP A 15 -13.89 -9.31 2.38
C ASP A 15 -13.17 -10.08 1.25
N VAL A 16 -11.86 -9.86 1.08
CA VAL A 16 -11.03 -10.50 0.04
C VAL A 16 -10.50 -11.84 0.54
N ILE A 17 -10.10 -11.91 1.81
CA ILE A 17 -9.46 -13.09 2.43
C ILE A 17 -10.28 -14.36 2.21
N PRO A 18 -11.61 -14.41 2.51
CA PRO A 18 -12.40 -15.63 2.36
C PRO A 18 -12.47 -16.17 0.92
N LEU A 19 -12.26 -15.30 -0.07
CA LEU A 19 -12.22 -15.70 -1.47
C LEU A 19 -10.85 -16.29 -1.84
N LEU A 20 -9.77 -15.67 -1.36
CA LEU A 20 -8.40 -16.13 -1.60
C LEU A 20 -8.06 -17.43 -0.87
N GLU A 21 -8.60 -17.66 0.33
CA GLU A 21 -8.34 -18.87 1.14
C GLU A 21 -8.81 -20.17 0.46
N LYS A 22 -9.64 -20.06 -0.58
CA LYS A 22 -10.05 -21.22 -1.37
C LYS A 22 -8.91 -21.82 -2.18
N THR A 23 -7.89 -21.00 -2.51
CA THR A 23 -6.79 -21.39 -3.42
C THR A 23 -5.42 -21.16 -2.76
N TYR A 24 -5.29 -20.19 -1.87
CA TYR A 24 -4.03 -19.72 -1.32
C TYR A 24 -3.97 -19.80 0.21
N ARG A 25 -2.77 -19.98 0.72
CA ARG A 25 -2.48 -19.64 2.12
C ARG A 25 -2.28 -18.13 2.21
N VAL A 26 -3.17 -17.42 2.91
CA VAL A 26 -3.20 -15.97 2.97
C VAL A 26 -2.48 -15.44 4.21
N TYR A 27 -1.59 -14.48 4.01
CA TYR A 27 -0.94 -13.69 5.06
C TYR A 27 -1.37 -12.24 4.88
N ALA A 28 -2.25 -11.76 5.74
CA ALA A 28 -2.66 -10.36 5.76
C ALA A 28 -1.96 -9.64 6.92
N VAL A 29 -1.13 -8.67 6.58
CA VAL A 29 -0.23 -8.01 7.53
C VAL A 29 -0.89 -6.76 8.11
N SER A 30 -0.65 -6.49 9.40
CA SER A 30 -0.75 -5.15 9.97
C SER A 30 0.64 -4.60 10.23
N PHE A 31 0.96 -3.44 9.68
CA PHE A 31 2.22 -2.77 9.98
C PHE A 31 2.23 -2.24 11.41
N ASP A 32 3.43 -2.04 11.97
CA ASP A 32 3.58 -1.37 13.25
C ASP A 32 2.80 -0.04 13.28
N GLY A 33 2.22 0.28 14.42
CA GLY A 33 1.40 1.48 14.58
C GLY A 33 0.03 1.43 13.92
N PHE A 34 -0.28 0.32 13.21
CA PHE A 34 -1.58 0.05 12.59
C PHE A 34 -2.14 -1.33 12.98
N ASP A 35 -1.53 -1.99 13.96
CA ASP A 35 -1.93 -3.30 14.49
C ASP A 35 -3.11 -3.24 15.48
N GLY A 36 -3.52 -2.03 15.87
CA GLY A 36 -4.61 -1.79 16.82
C GLY A 36 -4.23 -1.91 18.29
N THR A 37 -3.00 -2.34 18.63
CA THR A 37 -2.55 -2.48 20.03
C THR A 37 -2.20 -1.15 20.67
N GLY A 38 -1.72 -0.18 19.88
CA GLY A 38 -1.16 1.08 20.37
C GLY A 38 0.25 0.96 20.97
N GLU A 39 0.84 -0.24 20.95
CA GLU A 39 2.17 -0.53 21.54
C GLU A 39 3.29 -0.37 20.53
N THR A 40 2.98 -0.40 19.25
CA THR A 40 3.97 -0.29 18.16
C THR A 40 3.88 1.06 17.46
N THR A 41 4.94 1.43 16.74
CA THR A 41 4.99 2.67 15.96
C THR A 41 5.61 2.40 14.60
N TYR A 42 4.92 2.81 13.54
CA TYR A 42 5.49 2.80 12.19
C TYR A 42 6.62 3.84 12.11
N THR A 43 7.78 3.44 11.67
CA THR A 43 8.95 4.33 11.57
C THR A 43 9.35 4.57 10.12
N THR A 44 9.72 3.51 9.39
CA THR A 44 10.20 3.57 8.01
C THR A 44 9.72 2.37 7.19
N ALA A 45 9.67 2.53 5.87
CA ALA A 45 9.40 1.42 4.95
C ALA A 45 10.51 0.36 5.02
N GLN A 46 11.75 0.76 5.29
CA GLN A 46 12.90 -0.14 5.43
C GLN A 46 12.73 -1.07 6.63
N GLU A 47 12.33 -0.53 7.77
CA GLU A 47 12.11 -1.33 8.98
C GLU A 47 10.96 -2.33 8.76
N GLN A 48 9.85 -1.88 8.18
CA GLN A 48 8.74 -2.78 7.87
C GLN A 48 9.16 -3.87 6.86
N ALA A 49 9.92 -3.52 5.83
CA ALA A 49 10.46 -4.50 4.88
C ALA A 49 11.37 -5.52 5.57
N GLY A 50 12.22 -5.08 6.51
CA GLY A 50 13.09 -5.99 7.28
C GLY A 50 12.30 -6.96 8.16
N LYS A 51 11.25 -6.50 8.84
CA LYS A 51 10.34 -7.37 9.62
C LYS A 51 9.63 -8.38 8.74
N LEU A 52 9.14 -7.95 7.57
CA LEU A 52 8.52 -8.84 6.58
C LEU A 52 9.51 -9.86 6.04
N GLU A 53 10.74 -9.45 5.73
CA GLU A 53 11.81 -10.34 5.27
C GLU A 53 12.08 -11.45 6.29
N THR A 54 12.23 -11.08 7.56
CA THR A 54 12.43 -12.05 8.66
C THR A 54 11.26 -13.01 8.73
N TYR A 55 10.03 -12.50 8.76
CA TYR A 55 8.83 -13.33 8.82
C TYR A 55 8.73 -14.32 7.65
N ILE A 56 8.96 -13.84 6.42
CA ILE A 56 8.88 -14.68 5.21
C ILE A 56 9.96 -15.75 5.22
N THR A 57 11.16 -15.41 5.65
CA THR A 57 12.27 -16.37 5.74
C THR A 57 11.95 -17.48 6.75
N GLU A 58 11.41 -17.12 7.91
CA GLU A 58 11.14 -18.05 9.01
C GLU A 58 9.86 -18.87 8.82
N ASN A 59 8.82 -18.28 8.21
CA ASN A 59 7.48 -18.87 8.20
C ASN A 59 6.96 -19.26 6.79
N CYS A 60 7.63 -18.77 5.73
CA CYS A 60 7.24 -19.04 4.35
C CYS A 60 8.37 -19.68 3.52
N GLY A 61 9.45 -20.14 4.16
CA GLY A 61 10.59 -20.72 3.45
C GLY A 61 11.34 -19.74 2.54
N GLY A 62 11.21 -18.44 2.79
CA GLY A 62 11.85 -17.39 2.00
C GLY A 62 11.14 -17.07 0.68
N GLN A 63 9.95 -17.61 0.42
CA GLN A 63 9.26 -17.49 -0.86
C GLN A 63 7.79 -17.05 -0.71
N LEU A 64 7.32 -16.26 -1.67
CA LEU A 64 5.92 -15.88 -1.86
C LEU A 64 5.54 -16.03 -3.34
N ASP A 65 4.43 -16.72 -3.62
CA ASP A 65 3.87 -16.77 -4.98
C ASP A 65 3.37 -15.38 -5.40
N ILE A 66 2.59 -14.73 -4.52
CA ILE A 66 2.00 -13.42 -4.80
C ILE A 66 2.19 -12.47 -3.61
N LEU A 67 2.71 -11.27 -3.89
CA LEU A 67 2.71 -10.13 -2.98
C LEU A 67 1.81 -9.03 -3.56
N PHE A 68 0.67 -8.77 -2.92
CA PHE A 68 -0.19 -7.63 -3.22
C PHE A 68 0.04 -6.53 -2.21
N ALA A 69 0.32 -5.34 -2.68
CA ALA A 69 0.57 -4.17 -1.84
C ALA A 69 -0.28 -2.98 -2.28
N GLU A 70 -0.98 -2.38 -1.33
CA GLU A 70 -1.80 -1.19 -1.57
C GLU A 70 -1.13 0.05 -1.02
N SER A 71 -1.02 1.10 -1.82
CA SER A 71 -0.63 2.46 -1.41
C SER A 71 0.63 2.48 -0.52
N LEU A 72 0.50 2.71 0.78
CA LEU A 72 1.61 2.66 1.75
C LEU A 72 2.39 1.35 1.67
N GLY A 73 1.69 0.23 1.52
CA GLY A 73 2.29 -1.10 1.43
C GLY A 73 3.25 -1.25 0.26
N CYS A 74 3.11 -0.44 -0.80
CA CYS A 74 4.02 -0.46 -1.95
C CYS A 74 5.46 -0.11 -1.56
N GLY A 75 5.66 0.73 -0.55
CA GLY A 75 6.98 1.08 -0.07
C GLY A 75 7.77 -0.12 0.45
N PRO A 76 7.31 -0.80 1.50
CA PRO A 76 7.93 -2.04 1.98
C PRO A 76 8.01 -3.13 0.91
N ALA A 77 6.99 -3.28 0.04
CA ALA A 77 6.99 -4.28 -1.03
C ALA A 77 8.13 -4.09 -2.02
N ILE A 78 8.37 -2.85 -2.47
CA ILE A 78 9.46 -2.53 -3.40
C ILE A 78 10.83 -2.84 -2.77
N LEU A 79 11.01 -2.50 -1.50
CA LEU A 79 12.24 -2.79 -0.76
C LEU A 79 12.44 -4.30 -0.54
N LEU A 80 11.38 -5.00 -0.18
CA LEU A 80 11.38 -6.44 0.00
C LEU A 80 11.73 -7.18 -1.30
N LYS A 81 11.17 -6.75 -2.45
CA LYS A 81 11.50 -7.32 -3.78
C LYS A 81 12.97 -7.13 -4.15
N ALA A 82 13.63 -6.12 -3.61
CA ALA A 82 15.06 -5.89 -3.82
C ALA A 82 15.97 -6.72 -2.89
N SER A 83 15.39 -7.40 -1.87
CA SER A 83 16.15 -8.24 -0.95
C SER A 83 16.58 -9.55 -1.64
N PRO A 84 17.84 -10.00 -1.49
CA PRO A 84 18.28 -11.29 -1.99
C PRO A 84 17.79 -12.48 -1.13
N ARG A 85 17.21 -12.23 0.05
CA ARG A 85 16.78 -13.26 1.00
C ARG A 85 15.36 -13.74 0.76
N VAL A 86 14.58 -13.02 -0.06
CA VAL A 86 13.17 -13.33 -0.32
C VAL A 86 12.94 -13.42 -1.83
N GLN A 87 12.37 -14.53 -2.24
CA GLN A 87 11.85 -14.69 -3.60
C GLN A 87 10.37 -14.32 -3.63
N ILE A 88 9.98 -13.42 -4.54
CA ILE A 88 8.58 -13.08 -4.79
C ILE A 88 8.33 -13.34 -6.26
N ASP A 89 7.49 -14.31 -6.58
CA ASP A 89 7.27 -14.69 -7.98
C ASP A 89 6.50 -13.58 -8.71
N ARG A 90 5.41 -13.10 -8.14
CA ARG A 90 4.62 -11.99 -8.71
C ARG A 90 4.33 -10.93 -7.67
N MET A 91 4.64 -9.67 -7.98
CA MET A 91 4.34 -8.51 -7.13
C MET A 91 3.34 -7.58 -7.80
N ILE A 92 2.28 -7.22 -7.09
CA ILE A 92 1.27 -6.25 -7.53
C ILE A 92 1.36 -5.02 -6.64
N LEU A 93 1.60 -3.87 -7.25
CA LEU A 93 1.64 -2.55 -6.62
C LEU A 93 0.38 -1.78 -7.00
N SER A 94 -0.58 -1.72 -6.10
CA SER A 94 -1.85 -1.01 -6.31
C SER A 94 -1.77 0.39 -5.71
N GLY A 95 -2.07 1.42 -6.51
CA GLY A 95 -2.01 2.81 -6.07
C GLY A 95 -0.62 3.25 -5.60
N ALA A 96 0.44 2.79 -6.25
CA ALA A 96 1.83 3.15 -5.93
C ALA A 96 2.14 4.61 -6.31
N GLU A 97 1.62 5.55 -5.55
CA GLU A 97 1.68 6.98 -5.85
C GLU A 97 3.10 7.55 -5.74
N TYR A 98 3.39 8.51 -6.60
CA TYR A 98 4.58 9.34 -6.51
C TYR A 98 4.20 10.77 -6.16
N LEU A 99 4.40 11.13 -4.89
CA LEU A 99 4.05 12.45 -4.36
C LEU A 99 5.33 13.23 -4.02
N ASP A 100 5.99 13.81 -5.02
CA ASP A 100 7.11 14.73 -4.79
C ASP A 100 6.74 16.15 -5.22
N PHE A 101 6.53 17.02 -4.25
CA PHE A 101 6.20 18.44 -4.42
C PHE A 101 7.45 19.32 -4.20
N GLY A 102 8.65 18.76 -4.25
CA GLY A 102 9.90 19.51 -4.09
C GLY A 102 10.02 20.18 -2.73
N ILE A 103 10.19 21.51 -2.74
CA ILE A 103 10.36 22.30 -1.50
C ILE A 103 9.10 22.29 -0.61
N LEU A 104 7.93 22.05 -1.17
CA LEU A 104 6.67 21.98 -0.43
C LEU A 104 6.55 20.72 0.43
N ASN A 105 7.37 19.69 0.20
CA ASN A 105 7.34 18.44 0.99
C ASN A 105 7.49 18.73 2.49
N LYS A 106 8.36 19.67 2.88
CA LYS A 106 8.55 20.05 4.30
C LYS A 106 7.28 20.65 4.91
N LEU A 107 6.54 21.46 4.15
CA LEU A 107 5.28 22.06 4.61
C LEU A 107 4.20 20.98 4.70
N LEU A 108 4.10 20.09 3.72
CA LEU A 108 3.14 18.99 3.70
C LEU A 108 3.36 18.04 4.89
N LEU A 109 4.61 17.69 5.20
CA LEU A 109 4.95 16.88 6.39
C LEU A 109 4.58 17.55 7.71
N LYS A 110 4.46 18.87 7.75
CA LYS A 110 4.04 19.60 8.95
C LYS A 110 2.51 19.63 9.11
N ILE A 111 1.77 19.73 8.02
CA ILE A 111 0.32 20.00 8.04
C ILE A 111 -0.52 18.74 7.85
N MET A 112 -0.16 17.89 6.87
CA MET A 112 -1.00 16.80 6.44
C MET A 112 -1.12 15.66 7.47
N PRO A 113 -0.05 15.27 8.19
CA PRO A 113 -0.17 14.23 9.22
C PRO A 113 -1.20 14.57 10.30
N GLN A 114 -1.29 15.85 10.72
CA GLN A 114 -2.27 16.26 11.72
C GLN A 114 -3.70 16.15 11.23
N LYS A 115 -3.96 16.53 9.96
CA LYS A 115 -5.29 16.37 9.34
C LYS A 115 -5.67 14.89 9.23
N GLN A 116 -4.72 14.05 8.84
CA GLN A 116 -4.95 12.63 8.69
C GLN A 116 -5.12 11.92 10.04
N TYR A 117 -4.38 12.33 11.07
CA TYR A 117 -4.59 11.86 12.44
C TYR A 117 -6.01 12.17 12.93
N ARG A 118 -6.51 13.38 12.63
CA ARG A 118 -7.89 13.73 12.94
C ARG A 118 -8.88 12.82 12.22
N THR A 119 -8.68 12.54 10.93
CA THR A 119 -9.49 11.57 10.16
C THR A 119 -9.49 10.20 10.82
N ALA A 120 -8.31 9.71 11.24
CA ALA A 120 -8.18 8.40 11.89
C ALA A 120 -8.96 8.34 13.22
N ARG A 121 -8.83 9.38 14.05
CA ARG A 121 -9.47 9.45 15.37
C ARG A 121 -10.99 9.63 15.28
N GLU A 122 -11.45 10.47 14.38
CA GLU A 122 -12.88 10.78 14.22
C GLU A 122 -13.57 9.79 13.27
N LYS A 123 -12.83 8.90 12.60
CA LYS A 123 -13.32 8.00 11.55
C LYS A 123 -14.22 8.74 10.56
N SER A 124 -13.82 9.95 10.22
CA SER A 124 -14.58 10.86 9.35
C SER A 124 -13.67 11.60 8.37
N MET A 125 -14.20 11.89 7.20
CA MET A 125 -13.51 12.66 6.17
C MET A 125 -14.48 13.65 5.53
N PRO A 126 -14.06 14.90 5.33
CA PRO A 126 -14.91 15.88 4.65
C PRO A 126 -15.27 15.46 3.22
N THR A 127 -16.50 15.70 2.80
CA THR A 127 -17.04 15.29 1.48
C THR A 127 -16.19 15.77 0.29
N TRP A 128 -15.57 16.95 0.40
CA TRP A 128 -14.67 17.45 -0.65
C TRP A 128 -13.41 16.61 -0.81
N ALA A 129 -12.92 16.00 0.29
CA ALA A 129 -11.72 15.15 0.27
C ALA A 129 -12.02 13.79 -0.41
N LEU A 130 -13.27 13.31 -0.36
CA LEU A 130 -13.70 12.10 -1.06
C LEU A 130 -13.46 12.21 -2.57
N ARG A 131 -13.76 13.38 -3.14
CA ARG A 131 -13.52 13.65 -4.57
C ARG A 131 -12.03 13.61 -4.93
N PHE A 132 -11.16 13.95 -3.98
CA PHE A 132 -9.71 13.93 -4.19
C PHE A 132 -9.15 12.50 -4.21
N VAL A 133 -9.71 11.62 -3.38
CA VAL A 133 -9.35 10.19 -3.34
C VAL A 133 -10.02 9.42 -4.48
N GLY A 134 -11.08 9.97 -5.06
CA GLY A 134 -11.80 9.38 -6.19
C GLY A 134 -12.68 8.17 -5.82
N GLN A 135 -12.85 7.89 -4.53
CA GLN A 135 -13.68 6.80 -4.05
C GLN A 135 -15.16 7.17 -3.93
N THR A 136 -16.02 6.14 -3.93
CA THR A 136 -17.45 6.30 -3.63
C THR A 136 -17.66 6.59 -2.13
N GLU A 137 -18.79 7.22 -1.78
CA GLU A 137 -19.14 7.44 -0.35
C GLU A 137 -19.24 6.13 0.43
N GLN A 138 -19.77 5.08 -0.19
CA GLN A 138 -19.89 3.76 0.43
C GLN A 138 -18.51 3.12 0.65
N GLY A 139 -17.63 3.15 -0.34
CA GLY A 139 -16.26 2.64 -0.23
C GLY A 139 -15.49 3.37 0.87
N MET A 140 -15.64 4.69 0.93
CA MET A 140 -15.03 5.48 1.99
C MET A 140 -15.57 5.14 3.38
N LYS A 141 -16.88 4.93 3.54
CA LYS A 141 -17.46 4.49 4.81
C LYS A 141 -16.88 3.16 5.28
N ILE A 142 -16.75 2.19 4.37
CA ILE A 142 -16.13 0.90 4.65
C ILE A 142 -14.70 1.11 5.14
N MET A 143 -13.92 1.90 4.41
CA MET A 143 -12.53 2.19 4.75
C MET A 143 -12.39 2.86 6.13
N LEU A 144 -13.18 3.91 6.40
CA LEU A 144 -13.13 4.62 7.68
C LEU A 144 -13.46 3.70 8.88
N ASN A 145 -14.40 2.77 8.72
CA ASN A 145 -14.76 1.80 9.76
C ASN A 145 -13.67 0.74 10.01
N ARG A 146 -12.74 0.55 9.05
CA ARG A 146 -11.63 -0.40 9.15
C ARG A 146 -10.34 0.22 9.69
N ILE A 147 -10.32 1.54 9.93
CA ILE A 147 -9.20 2.21 10.58
C ILE A 147 -9.04 1.62 12.00
N PRO A 148 -7.83 1.20 12.40
CA PRO A 148 -7.57 0.74 13.77
C PRO A 148 -7.95 1.77 14.81
N ASP A 149 -8.32 1.32 16.02
CA ASP A 149 -8.72 2.23 17.11
C ASP A 149 -7.52 3.02 17.66
N HIS A 150 -6.33 2.44 17.58
CA HIS A 150 -5.09 3.07 18.03
C HIS A 150 -4.14 3.28 16.87
N VAL A 151 -3.97 4.55 16.47
CA VAL A 151 -2.97 4.99 15.47
C VAL A 151 -2.30 6.22 16.03
N SER A 152 -0.96 6.20 16.15
CA SER A 152 -0.22 7.34 16.71
C SER A 152 0.03 8.44 15.66
N PRO A 153 0.12 9.71 16.11
CA PRO A 153 0.53 10.82 15.24
C PRO A 153 1.91 10.59 14.62
N GLU A 154 2.82 9.92 15.34
CA GLU A 154 4.17 9.58 14.91
C GLU A 154 4.13 8.61 13.73
N SER A 155 3.31 7.55 13.82
CA SER A 155 3.10 6.59 12.74
C SER A 155 2.59 7.28 11.48
N ILE A 156 1.57 8.13 11.59
CA ILE A 156 1.05 8.88 10.44
C ILE A 156 2.09 9.80 9.83
N ARG A 157 2.89 10.48 10.65
CA ARG A 157 3.96 11.35 10.15
C ARG A 157 5.02 10.55 9.38
N ALA A 158 5.38 9.38 9.88
CA ALA A 158 6.33 8.48 9.23
C ALA A 158 5.81 7.96 7.88
N THR A 159 4.52 7.60 7.77
CA THR A 159 3.93 7.20 6.49
C THR A 159 3.92 8.30 5.45
N TRP A 160 3.71 9.56 5.85
CA TRP A 160 3.85 10.72 4.95
C TRP A 160 5.29 10.88 4.45
N ALA A 161 6.28 10.61 5.29
CA ALA A 161 7.68 10.63 4.88
C ALA A 161 7.97 9.53 3.83
N VAL A 162 7.40 8.34 3.99
CA VAL A 162 7.50 7.28 2.97
C VAL A 162 6.96 7.76 1.63
N TRP A 163 5.75 8.29 1.57
CA TRP A 163 5.17 8.79 0.31
C TRP A 163 5.99 9.86 -0.38
N LEU A 164 6.50 10.81 0.38
CA LEU A 164 7.22 11.94 -0.18
C LEU A 164 8.67 11.63 -0.57
N TYR A 165 9.26 10.55 -0.01
CA TYR A 165 10.68 10.26 -0.18
C TYR A 165 11.03 8.87 -0.68
N LEU A 166 10.07 7.93 -0.76
CA LEU A 166 10.32 6.54 -1.18
C LEU A 166 11.10 6.46 -2.50
N TYR A 167 10.64 7.20 -3.50
CA TYR A 167 11.27 7.16 -4.83
C TYR A 167 12.62 7.89 -4.94
N ARG A 168 13.14 8.41 -3.85
CA ARG A 168 14.50 8.92 -3.74
C ARG A 168 15.50 7.85 -3.32
N ILE A 169 15.01 6.71 -2.83
CA ILE A 169 15.87 5.56 -2.50
C ILE A 169 16.37 4.95 -3.80
N PRO A 170 17.69 4.87 -4.02
CA PRO A 170 18.24 4.24 -5.22
C PRO A 170 18.01 2.72 -5.14
N LEU A 171 17.33 2.20 -6.16
CA LEU A 171 17.12 0.77 -6.31
C LEU A 171 17.77 0.30 -7.61
N PRO A 172 18.47 -0.83 -7.61
CA PRO A 172 19.02 -1.39 -8.82
C PRO A 172 17.89 -1.86 -9.76
N PRO A 173 18.09 -1.79 -11.09
CA PRO A 173 17.15 -2.36 -12.04
C PRO A 173 16.97 -3.86 -11.81
N GLN A 174 15.74 -4.32 -11.92
CA GLN A 174 15.33 -5.73 -11.78
C GLN A 174 14.59 -6.17 -13.04
N PRO A 175 15.31 -6.49 -14.14
CA PRO A 175 14.72 -6.69 -15.46
C PRO A 175 13.81 -7.91 -15.54
N ASP A 176 14.06 -8.94 -14.72
CA ASP A 176 13.33 -10.20 -14.76
C ASP A 176 12.20 -10.27 -13.72
N ALA A 177 12.02 -9.21 -12.92
CA ALA A 177 10.97 -9.17 -11.90
C ALA A 177 9.58 -9.11 -12.55
N GLN A 178 8.69 -10.02 -12.13
CA GLN A 178 7.28 -10.01 -12.50
C GLN A 178 6.54 -9.01 -11.61
N VAL A 179 6.35 -7.79 -12.11
CA VAL A 179 5.71 -6.70 -11.37
C VAL A 179 4.58 -6.09 -12.18
N ALA A 180 3.42 -5.93 -11.54
CA ALA A 180 2.28 -5.21 -12.07
C ALA A 180 2.02 -3.93 -11.27
N CYS A 181 1.68 -2.84 -11.95
CA CYS A 181 1.17 -1.62 -11.34
C CYS A 181 -0.32 -1.50 -11.66
N TRP A 182 -1.13 -1.54 -10.61
CA TRP A 182 -2.57 -1.40 -10.68
C TRP A 182 -3.01 -0.03 -10.18
N TYR A 183 -3.99 0.57 -10.82
CA TYR A 183 -4.52 1.86 -10.38
C TYR A 183 -5.91 2.14 -10.95
N GLY A 184 -6.66 3.01 -10.28
CA GLY A 184 -7.93 3.50 -10.79
C GLY A 184 -7.75 4.64 -11.80
N GLU A 185 -8.62 4.70 -12.81
CA GLU A 185 -8.58 5.73 -13.86
C GLU A 185 -8.57 7.17 -13.30
N LYS A 186 -9.21 7.38 -12.14
CA LYS A 186 -9.27 8.69 -11.49
C LYS A 186 -7.97 9.11 -10.80
N GLU A 187 -6.97 8.24 -10.73
CA GLU A 187 -5.64 8.52 -10.16
C GLU A 187 -4.70 9.18 -11.18
N GLY A 188 -5.00 10.42 -11.58
CA GLY A 188 -4.30 11.12 -12.67
C GLY A 188 -2.79 11.34 -12.49
N HIS A 189 -2.27 11.18 -11.27
CA HIS A 189 -0.84 11.33 -10.94
C HIS A 189 -0.01 10.05 -11.15
N MET A 190 -0.64 8.90 -11.43
CA MET A 190 0.04 7.62 -11.60
C MET A 190 1.06 7.58 -12.75
N LYS A 191 0.91 8.44 -13.76
CA LYS A 191 1.90 8.53 -14.88
C LYS A 191 3.34 8.72 -14.39
N LYS A 192 3.56 9.57 -13.37
CA LYS A 192 4.90 9.81 -12.81
C LYS A 192 5.41 8.60 -12.03
N ALA A 193 4.55 7.95 -11.25
CA ALA A 193 4.89 6.74 -10.53
C ALA A 193 5.31 5.62 -11.48
N ILE A 194 4.53 5.38 -12.53
CA ILE A 194 4.82 4.38 -13.57
C ILE A 194 6.17 4.64 -14.24
N GLN A 195 6.49 5.88 -14.59
CA GLN A 195 7.79 6.23 -15.17
C GLN A 195 8.97 5.91 -14.23
N LYS A 196 8.78 6.10 -12.92
CA LYS A 196 9.80 5.75 -11.92
C LYS A 196 9.91 4.24 -11.74
N LEU A 197 8.78 3.54 -11.62
CA LEU A 197 8.75 2.08 -11.48
C LEU A 197 9.38 1.38 -12.69
N ARG A 198 9.16 1.86 -13.91
CA ARG A 198 9.77 1.30 -15.12
C ARG A 198 11.30 1.39 -15.15
N LYS A 199 11.92 2.32 -14.42
CA LYS A 199 13.38 2.37 -14.28
C LYS A 199 13.92 1.21 -13.46
N VAL A 200 13.14 0.74 -12.48
CA VAL A 200 13.48 -0.40 -11.62
C VAL A 200 13.00 -1.70 -12.26
N TYR A 201 11.78 -1.69 -12.80
CA TYR A 201 11.09 -2.84 -13.39
C TYR A 201 10.79 -2.60 -14.87
N PRO A 202 11.75 -2.83 -15.80
CA PRO A 202 11.56 -2.54 -17.22
C PRO A 202 10.38 -3.28 -17.87
N ARG A 203 10.03 -4.47 -17.35
CA ARG A 203 8.89 -5.29 -17.80
C ARG A 203 7.59 -5.04 -17.02
N LEU A 204 7.50 -3.90 -16.32
CA LEU A 204 6.32 -3.53 -15.55
C LEU A 204 5.05 -3.62 -16.39
N THR A 205 4.11 -4.47 -16.00
CA THR A 205 2.76 -4.52 -16.57
C THR A 205 1.86 -3.47 -15.91
N ILE A 206 0.86 -2.99 -16.65
CA ILE A 206 -0.03 -1.91 -16.20
C ILE A 206 -1.47 -2.40 -16.30
N CYS A 207 -2.21 -2.26 -15.19
CA CYS A 207 -3.66 -2.47 -15.17
C CYS A 207 -4.34 -1.20 -14.66
N CYS A 208 -5.16 -0.59 -15.52
CA CYS A 208 -5.98 0.58 -15.17
C CYS A 208 -7.43 0.15 -15.06
N PHE A 209 -8.07 0.40 -13.91
CA PHE A 209 -9.48 0.07 -13.67
C PHE A 209 -10.37 1.26 -14.02
N PRO A 210 -11.21 1.14 -15.07
CA PRO A 210 -12.07 2.23 -15.51
C PRO A 210 -13.05 2.67 -14.42
N GLY A 211 -13.19 3.97 -14.23
CA GLY A 211 -14.10 4.56 -13.26
C GLY A 211 -13.69 4.45 -11.78
N PHE A 212 -12.59 3.74 -11.46
CA PHE A 212 -12.13 3.56 -10.09
C PHE A 212 -11.24 4.72 -9.62
N GLY A 213 -11.27 4.95 -8.30
CA GLY A 213 -10.34 5.81 -7.59
C GLY A 213 -9.25 5.02 -6.88
N HIS A 214 -8.53 5.70 -6.00
CA HIS A 214 -7.41 5.15 -5.24
C HIS A 214 -7.86 4.01 -4.30
N GLY A 215 -7.29 2.82 -4.49
CA GLY A 215 -7.59 1.63 -3.66
C GLY A 215 -9.00 1.05 -3.84
N GLU A 216 -9.81 1.57 -4.77
CA GLU A 216 -11.21 1.15 -4.92
C GLU A 216 -11.37 -0.30 -5.33
N ILE A 217 -10.37 -0.90 -5.99
CA ILE A 217 -10.37 -2.33 -6.37
C ILE A 217 -10.58 -3.25 -5.16
N ILE A 218 -10.14 -2.86 -3.98
CA ILE A 218 -10.30 -3.66 -2.75
C ILE A 218 -11.77 -3.76 -2.33
N ASN A 219 -12.59 -2.76 -2.67
CA ASN A 219 -14.03 -2.76 -2.41
C ASN A 219 -14.80 -3.67 -3.42
N HIS A 220 -14.08 -4.31 -4.35
CA HIS A 220 -14.62 -5.25 -5.34
C HIS A 220 -13.92 -6.62 -5.22
N PRO A 221 -14.13 -7.38 -4.12
CA PRO A 221 -13.34 -8.56 -3.78
C PRO A 221 -13.28 -9.62 -4.89
N ALA A 222 -14.41 -9.90 -5.54
CA ALA A 222 -14.46 -10.89 -6.62
C ALA A 222 -13.62 -10.48 -7.85
N LEU A 223 -13.65 -9.18 -8.20
CA LEU A 223 -12.84 -8.63 -9.29
C LEU A 223 -11.36 -8.67 -8.91
N LEU A 224 -11.01 -8.24 -7.69
CA LEU A 224 -9.63 -8.26 -7.23
C LEU A 224 -9.04 -9.67 -7.30
N VAL A 225 -9.77 -10.67 -6.79
CA VAL A 225 -9.33 -12.08 -6.83
C VAL A 225 -9.18 -12.57 -8.26
N SER A 226 -10.17 -12.32 -9.14
CA SER A 226 -10.09 -12.69 -10.55
C SER A 226 -8.87 -12.09 -11.27
N GLU A 227 -8.48 -10.85 -10.94
CA GLU A 227 -7.29 -10.20 -11.51
C GLU A 227 -5.98 -10.73 -10.88
N LEU A 228 -6.01 -11.15 -9.61
CA LEU A 228 -4.86 -11.79 -8.96
C LEU A 228 -4.55 -13.17 -9.55
N GLU A 229 -5.56 -13.89 -10.03
CA GLU A 229 -5.43 -15.25 -10.60
C GLU A 229 -5.07 -15.27 -12.09
N ARG A 230 -5.04 -14.12 -12.75
CA ARG A 230 -4.57 -13.96 -14.15
C ARG A 230 -3.06 -13.86 -14.21
#